data_f00be4993dac9598d17126f88f63bad2
#
_entry.id   f00be4993dac9598d17126f88f63bad2
#
_cell.length_a   1.000
_cell.length_b   1.000
_cell.length_c   1.000
_cell.angle_alpha   90.00
_cell.angle_beta   90.00
_cell.angle_gamma   90.00
#
_symmetry.space_group_name_H-M   'P 1'
#
loop_
_entity.id
_entity.type
_entity.pdbx_description
1 polymer ?
#
loop_
_entity_poly.entity_id
_entity_poly.type
_entity_poly.pdbx_seq_one_letter_code
_entity_poly.pdbx_strand_id
1 'polypeptide(L)'
;MTRNQKTVGGLPTLRSSFSAAIFAAALACSASPLFAGWDASNTVTVVDTSPVNWLSVTWNTMEELVRVDNKGNLVPGLAESWKWVDDKTLEFKLRKGVTFQDGEAFNAKVFRRSFDEVQKWNNPHPPGAFLNFDKATKLDVVDDNTVRFTFPQPDGAAVMKFRGMHVGSSAFWDKLAFVDAEKKNAEGHW
;
A
#
# COMPACT_ATOMS: atom_id res chain seq x y z
N MET A 1 -3.48 -15.15 100.69
CA MET A 1 -2.29 -16.00 100.34
C MET A 1 -1.93 -15.69 98.93
N THR A 2 -0.81 -15.12 98.83
CA THR A 2 -0.08 -14.63 97.64
C THR A 2 0.33 -15.74 96.74
N ARG A 3 0.23 -15.53 95.43
CA ARG A 3 1.18 -16.05 94.44
C ARG A 3 1.32 -15.21 93.19
N ASN A 4 2.44 -14.59 93.14
CA ASN A 4 3.05 -13.89 92.03
C ASN A 4 3.25 -14.83 90.84
N GLN A 5 2.80 -14.41 89.64
CA GLN A 5 3.28 -14.96 88.41
C GLN A 5 3.82 -13.89 87.49
N LYS A 6 5.08 -14.08 87.18
CA LYS A 6 5.86 -13.21 86.28
C LYS A 6 5.33 -13.17 84.87
N THR A 7 5.15 -12.01 84.41
CA THR A 7 4.94 -11.69 82.99
C THR A 7 6.21 -12.02 82.20
N VAL A 8 6.10 -12.96 81.28
CA VAL A 8 7.10 -13.23 80.27
C VAL A 8 6.85 -12.27 79.10
N GLY A 9 7.86 -11.49 78.82
CA GLY A 9 7.86 -10.50 77.75
C GLY A 9 7.54 -11.09 76.40
N GLY A 10 6.52 -10.62 75.78
CA GLY A 10 6.23 -10.92 74.38
C GLY A 10 7.23 -10.24 73.44
N LEU A 11 7.87 -11.04 72.64
CA LEU A 11 8.66 -10.58 71.51
C LEU A 11 7.82 -9.74 70.55
N PRO A 12 8.33 -8.65 70.03
CA PRO A 12 7.64 -7.90 69.01
C PRO A 12 7.57 -8.72 67.74
N THR A 13 6.36 -9.04 67.34
CA THR A 13 6.09 -9.57 66.03
C THR A 13 6.48 -8.55 64.98
N LEU A 14 7.60 -8.72 64.34
CA LEU A 14 7.93 -8.04 63.09
C LEU A 14 6.86 -8.44 62.07
N ARG A 15 5.88 -7.58 61.88
CA ARG A 15 5.07 -7.61 60.66
C ARG A 15 5.98 -7.21 59.51
N SER A 16 6.54 -8.17 58.84
CA SER A 16 7.14 -8.00 57.53
C SER A 16 6.03 -7.61 56.57
N SER A 17 5.87 -6.31 56.38
CA SER A 17 5.15 -5.81 55.24
C SER A 17 5.93 -6.21 53.98
N PHE A 18 5.63 -7.38 53.50
CA PHE A 18 5.98 -7.70 52.13
C PHE A 18 5.10 -6.79 51.27
N SER A 19 5.59 -5.60 50.99
CA SER A 19 5.19 -4.88 49.81
C SER A 19 5.54 -5.79 48.65
N ALA A 20 4.53 -6.48 48.18
CA ALA A 20 4.57 -7.07 46.84
C ALA A 20 4.69 -5.90 45.86
N ALA A 21 5.93 -5.43 45.65
CA ALA A 21 6.27 -4.70 44.48
C ALA A 21 6.03 -5.69 43.33
N ILE A 22 4.81 -5.65 42.81
CA ILE A 22 4.49 -6.20 41.51
C ILE A 22 5.38 -5.41 40.57
N PHE A 23 6.55 -5.95 40.27
CA PHE A 23 7.26 -5.64 39.05
C PHE A 23 6.33 -6.09 37.91
N ALA A 24 5.37 -5.23 37.56
CA ALA A 24 4.86 -5.19 36.24
C ALA A 24 6.06 -4.81 35.36
N ALA A 25 6.89 -5.78 35.05
CA ALA A 25 7.74 -5.74 33.89
C ALA A 25 6.74 -5.62 32.73
N ALA A 26 6.35 -4.38 32.44
CA ALA A 26 5.81 -4.04 31.15
C ALA A 26 6.90 -4.54 30.17
N LEU A 27 6.72 -5.74 29.64
CA LEU A 27 7.27 -6.10 28.35
C LEU A 27 6.67 -5.07 27.42
N ALA A 28 7.30 -3.90 27.35
CA ALA A 28 7.23 -3.06 26.20
C ALA A 28 7.85 -3.95 25.10
N CYS A 29 7.01 -4.80 24.52
CA CYS A 29 7.23 -5.28 23.18
C CYS A 29 7.26 -4.01 22.35
N SER A 30 8.41 -3.34 22.32
CA SER A 30 8.77 -2.47 21.26
C SER A 30 8.70 -3.38 20.04
N ALA A 31 7.55 -3.42 19.40
CA ALA A 31 7.47 -3.82 18.03
C ALA A 31 8.34 -2.79 17.30
N SER A 32 9.63 -3.01 17.33
CA SER A 32 10.51 -2.43 16.34
C SER A 32 9.84 -2.79 15.03
N PRO A 33 9.55 -1.82 14.16
CA PRO A 33 9.15 -2.19 12.84
C PRO A 33 10.24 -3.14 12.37
N LEU A 34 9.88 -4.38 12.11
CA LEU A 34 10.71 -5.32 11.39
C LEU A 34 10.83 -4.73 9.98
N PHE A 35 11.59 -3.66 9.85
CA PHE A 35 12.34 -3.47 8.63
C PHE A 35 13.26 -4.68 8.63
N ALA A 36 12.87 -5.71 7.92
CA ALA A 36 13.76 -6.79 7.58
C ALA A 36 15.01 -6.11 7.06
N GLY A 37 16.03 -6.06 7.91
CA GLY A 37 17.31 -5.50 7.50
C GLY A 37 17.67 -6.22 6.23
N TRP A 38 18.21 -5.51 5.25
CA TRP A 38 18.69 -6.09 4.01
C TRP A 38 19.63 -7.25 4.37
N ASP A 39 19.08 -8.47 4.33
CA ASP A 39 19.82 -9.69 4.54
C ASP A 39 20.03 -10.35 3.19
N ALA A 40 21.28 -10.47 2.78
CA ALA A 40 21.64 -11.10 1.51
C ALA A 40 21.10 -12.53 1.39
N SER A 41 20.84 -13.21 2.51
CA SER A 41 20.26 -14.56 2.54
C SER A 41 18.77 -14.57 2.14
N ASN A 42 18.10 -13.43 2.28
CA ASN A 42 16.68 -13.24 1.92
C ASN A 42 16.50 -12.43 0.63
N THR A 43 17.58 -12.21 -0.10
CA THR A 43 17.56 -11.42 -1.32
C THR A 43 17.47 -12.33 -2.53
N VAL A 44 16.48 -12.10 -3.38
CA VAL A 44 16.39 -12.71 -4.71
C VAL A 44 16.91 -11.70 -5.71
N THR A 45 18.01 -12.02 -6.40
CA THR A 45 18.53 -11.20 -7.48
C THR A 45 17.94 -11.68 -8.80
N VAL A 46 17.18 -10.81 -9.45
CA VAL A 46 16.63 -11.07 -10.77
C VAL A 46 17.46 -10.30 -11.79
N VAL A 47 18.00 -11.01 -12.77
CA VAL A 47 18.69 -10.42 -13.93
C VAL A 47 17.76 -10.53 -15.12
N ASP A 48 17.31 -9.39 -15.63
CA ASP A 48 16.53 -9.30 -16.86
C ASP A 48 17.40 -8.72 -17.96
N THR A 49 17.48 -9.41 -19.08
CA THR A 49 18.28 -8.99 -20.25
C THR A 49 17.56 -7.96 -21.11
N SER A 50 16.26 -7.76 -20.87
CA SER A 50 15.45 -6.81 -21.62
C SER A 50 15.13 -5.57 -20.80
N PRO A 51 15.67 -4.40 -21.14
CA PRO A 51 15.37 -3.15 -20.44
C PRO A 51 13.92 -2.70 -20.60
N VAL A 52 13.16 -3.35 -21.47
CA VAL A 52 11.75 -3.02 -21.73
C VAL A 52 10.75 -3.92 -20.99
N ASN A 53 11.20 -4.93 -20.24
CA ASN A 53 10.35 -5.84 -19.49
C ASN A 53 10.11 -5.38 -18.04
N TRP A 54 10.14 -4.09 -17.81
CA TRP A 54 9.95 -3.53 -16.49
C TRP A 54 8.64 -3.95 -15.81
N LEU A 55 7.56 -4.24 -16.57
CA LEU A 55 6.31 -4.72 -15.99
C LEU A 55 6.48 -6.05 -15.26
N SER A 56 7.26 -6.98 -15.80
CA SER A 56 7.51 -8.28 -15.16
C SER A 56 8.25 -8.12 -13.83
N VAL A 57 9.07 -7.09 -13.70
CA VAL A 57 9.76 -6.73 -12.46
C VAL A 57 8.84 -5.99 -11.50
N THR A 58 8.15 -4.95 -11.98
CA THR A 58 7.32 -4.09 -11.14
C THR A 58 6.08 -4.79 -10.60
N TRP A 59 5.52 -5.78 -11.30
CA TRP A 59 4.40 -6.60 -10.78
C TRP A 59 4.73 -7.37 -9.50
N ASN A 60 6.00 -7.47 -9.12
CA ASN A 60 6.40 -8.05 -7.84
C ASN A 60 6.43 -7.03 -6.70
N THR A 61 6.42 -5.74 -7.00
CA THR A 61 6.57 -4.66 -6.02
C THR A 61 5.42 -3.65 -6.03
N MET A 62 4.71 -3.57 -7.14
CA MET A 62 3.58 -2.65 -7.33
C MET A 62 2.33 -3.43 -7.74
N GLU A 63 1.18 -2.83 -7.51
CA GLU A 63 -0.10 -3.41 -7.88
C GLU A 63 -0.90 -2.47 -8.79
N GLU A 64 -1.83 -3.09 -9.51
CA GLU A 64 -2.75 -2.46 -10.45
C GLU A 64 -4.21 -2.76 -10.09
N LEU A 65 -5.17 -2.06 -10.72
CA LEU A 65 -6.59 -2.29 -10.43
C LEU A 65 -7.06 -3.68 -10.83
N VAL A 66 -6.57 -4.19 -11.95
CA VAL A 66 -6.94 -5.51 -12.48
C VAL A 66 -5.70 -6.30 -12.86
N ARG A 67 -5.77 -7.61 -12.74
CA ARG A 67 -4.74 -8.56 -13.15
C ARG A 67 -5.29 -9.52 -14.20
N VAL A 68 -4.41 -10.38 -14.68
CA VAL A 68 -4.77 -11.46 -15.60
C VAL A 68 -4.30 -12.77 -14.99
N ASP A 69 -5.17 -13.75 -14.93
CA ASP A 69 -4.83 -15.09 -14.49
C ASP A 69 -4.03 -15.87 -15.57
N ASN A 70 -3.61 -17.08 -15.24
CA ASN A 70 -2.85 -17.94 -16.14
C ASN A 70 -3.68 -18.46 -17.34
N LYS A 71 -4.97 -18.17 -17.39
CA LYS A 71 -5.87 -18.49 -18.50
C LYS A 71 -6.20 -17.28 -19.36
N GLY A 72 -5.67 -16.10 -19.00
CA GLY A 72 -5.93 -14.85 -19.71
C GLY A 72 -7.19 -14.10 -19.25
N ASN A 73 -7.87 -14.54 -18.21
CA ASN A 73 -9.05 -13.85 -17.70
C ASN A 73 -8.67 -12.66 -16.84
N LEU A 74 -9.43 -11.58 -16.95
CA LEU A 74 -9.31 -10.45 -16.02
C LEU A 74 -9.80 -10.85 -14.63
N VAL A 75 -8.97 -10.58 -13.63
CA VAL A 75 -9.26 -10.86 -12.22
C VAL A 75 -9.02 -9.61 -11.37
N PRO A 76 -9.67 -9.50 -10.21
CA PRO A 76 -9.47 -8.40 -9.28
C PRO A 76 -8.00 -8.25 -8.82
N GLY A 77 -7.52 -6.99 -8.80
CA GLY A 77 -6.30 -6.56 -8.14
C GLY A 77 -6.63 -5.61 -6.99
N LEU A 78 -6.22 -4.34 -7.09
CA LEU A 78 -6.63 -3.28 -6.16
C LEU A 78 -8.10 -2.87 -6.32
N ALA A 79 -8.74 -3.19 -7.45
CA ALA A 79 -10.18 -3.15 -7.56
C ALA A 79 -10.79 -4.50 -7.14
N GLU A 80 -11.81 -4.48 -6.29
CA GLU A 80 -12.59 -5.67 -5.93
C GLU A 80 -13.53 -6.09 -7.07
N SER A 81 -14.02 -5.09 -7.80
CA SER A 81 -14.94 -5.29 -8.91
C SER A 81 -15.00 -4.05 -9.81
N TRP A 82 -15.54 -4.23 -10.98
CA TRP A 82 -15.84 -3.14 -11.92
C TRP A 82 -17.12 -3.42 -12.68
N LYS A 83 -17.73 -2.38 -13.19
CA LYS A 83 -18.91 -2.45 -14.03
C LYS A 83 -18.96 -1.30 -15.02
N TRP A 84 -19.47 -1.56 -16.19
CA TRP A 84 -19.89 -0.52 -17.09
C TRP A 84 -21.24 0.03 -16.62
N VAL A 85 -21.32 1.34 -16.40
CA VAL A 85 -22.55 2.05 -16.05
C VAL A 85 -23.35 2.33 -17.31
N ASP A 86 -22.64 2.67 -18.36
CA ASP A 86 -23.10 2.83 -19.73
C ASP A 86 -21.95 2.49 -20.71
N ASP A 87 -22.11 2.76 -22.00
CA ASP A 87 -21.12 2.43 -23.05
C ASP A 87 -19.80 3.21 -22.94
N LYS A 88 -19.77 4.30 -22.16
CA LYS A 88 -18.60 5.17 -21.96
C LYS A 88 -18.18 5.34 -20.51
N THR A 89 -18.95 4.82 -19.59
CA THR A 89 -18.73 5.05 -18.16
C THR A 89 -18.40 3.74 -17.44
N LEU A 90 -17.17 3.65 -16.95
CA LEU A 90 -16.64 2.51 -16.21
C LEU A 90 -16.43 2.87 -14.75
N GLU A 91 -17.01 2.09 -13.84
CA GLU A 91 -16.87 2.27 -12.39
C GLU A 91 -16.10 1.13 -11.79
N PHE A 92 -15.12 1.47 -10.93
CA PHE A 92 -14.35 0.51 -10.12
C PHE A 92 -14.71 0.69 -8.65
N LYS A 93 -14.89 -0.44 -7.95
CA LYS A 93 -14.89 -0.52 -6.50
C LYS A 93 -13.50 -0.91 -6.03
N LEU A 94 -12.88 -0.04 -5.25
CA LEU A 94 -11.52 -0.23 -4.76
C LEU A 94 -11.50 -1.07 -3.48
N ARG A 95 -10.47 -1.89 -3.35
CA ARG A 95 -10.24 -2.73 -2.16
C ARG A 95 -10.00 -1.88 -0.92
N LYS A 96 -10.67 -2.24 0.17
CA LYS A 96 -10.52 -1.57 1.47
C LYS A 96 -9.39 -2.20 2.28
N GLY A 97 -8.81 -1.42 3.19
CA GLY A 97 -7.82 -1.90 4.16
C GLY A 97 -6.45 -2.23 3.55
N VAL A 98 -6.18 -1.81 2.32
CA VAL A 98 -4.87 -1.92 1.70
C VAL A 98 -4.00 -0.77 2.18
N THR A 99 -2.73 -1.08 2.47
CA THR A 99 -1.74 -0.09 2.92
C THR A 99 -0.48 -0.24 2.07
N PHE A 100 0.10 0.87 1.64
CA PHE A 100 1.38 0.89 0.95
C PHE A 100 2.54 0.58 1.90
N GLN A 101 3.71 0.29 1.36
CA GLN A 101 4.91 -0.04 2.12
C GLN A 101 5.37 1.10 3.06
N ASP A 102 5.03 2.34 2.75
CA ASP A 102 5.30 3.53 3.57
C ASP A 102 4.23 3.82 4.63
N GLY A 103 3.18 3.00 4.70
CA GLY A 103 2.10 3.13 5.67
C GLY A 103 0.91 3.97 5.18
N GLU A 104 0.96 4.58 3.99
CA GLU A 104 -0.18 5.30 3.44
C GLU A 104 -1.34 4.35 3.12
N ALA A 105 -2.56 4.72 3.50
CA ALA A 105 -3.74 3.95 3.15
C ALA A 105 -4.13 4.13 1.68
N PHE A 106 -4.35 3.03 0.97
CA PHE A 106 -4.88 3.06 -0.38
C PHE A 106 -6.35 3.48 -0.37
N ASN A 107 -6.69 4.45 -1.23
CA ASN A 107 -8.04 4.94 -1.43
C ASN A 107 -8.18 5.58 -2.82
N ALA A 108 -9.39 6.05 -3.14
CA ALA A 108 -9.70 6.64 -4.44
C ALA A 108 -8.89 7.92 -4.75
N LYS A 109 -8.51 8.69 -3.73
CA LYS A 109 -7.70 9.91 -3.92
C LYS A 109 -6.26 9.58 -4.29
N VAL A 110 -5.68 8.58 -3.60
CA VAL A 110 -4.32 8.10 -3.91
C VAL A 110 -4.27 7.44 -5.30
N PHE A 111 -5.29 6.65 -5.63
CA PHE A 111 -5.45 6.11 -6.98
C PHE A 111 -5.56 7.22 -8.03
N ARG A 112 -6.40 8.23 -7.78
CA ARG A 112 -6.54 9.40 -8.65
C ARG A 112 -5.19 10.06 -8.91
N ARG A 113 -4.40 10.26 -7.87
CA ARG A 113 -3.06 10.83 -8.01
C ARG A 113 -2.17 9.98 -8.92
N SER A 114 -2.15 8.66 -8.70
CA SER A 114 -1.36 7.75 -9.56
C SER A 114 -1.80 7.85 -11.02
N PHE A 115 -3.09 7.89 -11.28
CA PHE A 115 -3.61 8.07 -12.63
C PHE A 115 -3.15 9.40 -13.24
N ASP A 116 -3.33 10.51 -12.53
CA ASP A 116 -2.95 11.83 -13.02
C ASP A 116 -1.43 11.94 -13.29
N GLU A 117 -0.59 11.33 -12.45
CA GLU A 117 0.86 11.30 -12.66
C GLU A 117 1.24 10.51 -13.92
N VAL A 118 0.65 9.33 -14.11
CA VAL A 118 0.90 8.51 -15.31
C VAL A 118 0.46 9.23 -16.58
N GLN A 119 -0.67 9.95 -16.55
CA GLN A 119 -1.16 10.70 -17.72
C GLN A 119 -0.29 11.92 -18.08
N LYS A 120 0.58 12.38 -17.21
CA LYS A 120 1.54 13.46 -17.52
C LYS A 120 2.69 13.00 -18.40
N TRP A 121 2.92 11.71 -18.55
CA TRP A 121 4.04 11.19 -19.34
C TRP A 121 3.82 11.44 -20.83
N ASN A 122 4.82 12.03 -21.46
CA ASN A 122 4.75 12.32 -22.91
C ASN A 122 4.95 11.05 -23.75
N ASN A 123 5.83 10.18 -23.30
CA ASN A 123 6.12 8.89 -23.91
C ASN A 123 6.20 7.85 -22.78
N PRO A 124 5.08 7.28 -22.34
CA PRO A 124 5.14 6.18 -21.42
C PRO A 124 5.87 5.01 -22.07
N HIS A 125 6.71 4.34 -21.29
CA HIS A 125 7.43 3.15 -21.74
C HIS A 125 6.46 2.07 -22.23
N PRO A 126 6.94 1.16 -23.10
CA PRO A 126 6.12 -0.01 -23.41
C PRO A 126 5.65 -0.72 -22.12
N PRO A 127 4.38 -1.05 -22.02
CA PRO A 127 3.35 -1.01 -23.05
C PRO A 127 2.63 0.35 -23.20
N GLY A 128 3.38 1.39 -23.40
CA GLY A 128 2.96 2.80 -23.32
C GLY A 128 1.61 3.15 -23.92
N ALA A 129 1.28 2.61 -25.07
CA ALA A 129 -0.02 2.81 -25.69
C ALA A 129 -1.20 2.30 -24.82
N PHE A 130 -0.97 1.31 -23.93
CA PHE A 130 -2.00 0.82 -23.03
C PHE A 130 -2.24 1.74 -21.84
N LEU A 131 -1.25 2.53 -21.45
CA LEU A 131 -1.36 3.42 -20.29
C LEU A 131 -1.94 4.78 -20.65
N ASN A 132 -1.91 5.14 -21.92
CA ASN A 132 -2.45 6.42 -22.38
C ASN A 132 -3.94 6.31 -22.60
N PHE A 133 -4.66 7.06 -21.83
CA PHE A 133 -6.05 7.35 -22.09
C PHE A 133 -6.18 8.63 -22.93
N ASP A 134 -7.27 8.73 -23.68
CA ASP A 134 -7.58 9.99 -24.34
C ASP A 134 -7.59 11.14 -23.33
N LYS A 135 -7.04 12.29 -23.69
CA LYS A 135 -6.96 13.48 -22.81
C LYS A 135 -8.33 13.98 -22.35
N ALA A 136 -9.39 13.64 -23.09
CA ALA A 136 -10.75 13.96 -22.71
C ALA A 136 -11.37 12.95 -21.73
N THR A 137 -10.64 11.86 -21.39
CA THR A 137 -11.07 10.91 -20.36
C THR A 137 -11.12 11.61 -19.00
N LYS A 138 -12.24 11.48 -18.32
CA LYS A 138 -12.43 12.03 -16.97
C LYS A 138 -12.37 10.92 -15.96
N LEU A 139 -11.77 11.22 -14.82
CA LEU A 139 -11.78 10.37 -13.63
C LEU A 139 -12.43 11.13 -12.48
N ASP A 140 -13.52 10.59 -11.96
CA ASP A 140 -14.22 11.12 -10.80
C ASP A 140 -14.02 10.23 -9.59
N VAL A 141 -13.70 10.84 -8.44
CA VAL A 141 -13.70 10.19 -7.14
C VAL A 141 -15.12 10.27 -6.59
N VAL A 142 -15.84 9.15 -6.62
CA VAL A 142 -17.26 9.10 -6.19
C VAL A 142 -17.34 9.05 -4.67
N ASP A 143 -16.51 8.21 -4.07
CA ASP A 143 -16.30 8.08 -2.62
C ASP A 143 -14.88 7.57 -2.35
N ASP A 144 -14.52 7.33 -1.09
CA ASP A 144 -13.16 6.88 -0.72
C ASP A 144 -12.75 5.55 -1.37
N ASN A 145 -13.70 4.73 -1.82
CA ASN A 145 -13.43 3.43 -2.42
C ASN A 145 -14.10 3.24 -3.78
N THR A 146 -14.52 4.32 -4.42
CA THR A 146 -15.17 4.24 -5.73
C THR A 146 -14.63 5.30 -6.66
N VAL A 147 -14.16 4.87 -7.82
CA VAL A 147 -13.76 5.76 -8.90
C VAL A 147 -14.56 5.48 -10.15
N ARG A 148 -14.80 6.51 -10.93
CA ARG A 148 -15.57 6.43 -12.17
C ARG A 148 -14.82 7.11 -13.31
N PHE A 149 -14.64 6.39 -14.40
CA PHE A 149 -14.07 6.89 -15.64
C PHE A 149 -15.18 7.17 -16.63
N THR A 150 -15.09 8.33 -17.29
CA THR A 150 -15.93 8.66 -18.43
C THR A 150 -15.02 8.86 -19.64
N PHE A 151 -15.18 8.03 -20.65
CA PHE A 151 -14.42 8.06 -21.90
C PHE A 151 -15.14 8.91 -22.94
N PRO A 152 -14.41 9.59 -23.84
CA PRO A 152 -15.02 10.37 -24.91
C PRO A 152 -15.75 9.48 -25.93
N GLN A 153 -15.30 8.23 -26.08
CA GLN A 153 -15.88 7.22 -26.95
C GLN A 153 -15.91 5.87 -26.23
N PRO A 154 -16.78 4.93 -26.64
CA PRO A 154 -16.78 3.57 -26.13
C PRO A 154 -15.40 2.92 -26.34
N ASP A 155 -14.85 2.35 -25.29
CA ASP A 155 -13.55 1.66 -25.30
C ASP A 155 -13.67 0.27 -24.69
N GLY A 156 -13.92 -0.74 -25.50
CA GLY A 156 -14.04 -2.12 -25.04
C GLY A 156 -12.76 -2.71 -24.44
N ALA A 157 -11.60 -2.08 -24.69
CA ALA A 157 -10.32 -2.48 -24.11
C ALA A 157 -9.97 -1.72 -22.83
N ALA A 158 -10.80 -0.78 -22.38
CA ALA A 158 -10.45 0.11 -21.27
C ALA A 158 -10.06 -0.65 -19.99
N VAL A 159 -10.81 -1.68 -19.62
CA VAL A 159 -10.49 -2.48 -18.39
C VAL A 159 -9.09 -3.10 -18.49
N MET A 160 -8.70 -3.59 -19.66
CA MET A 160 -7.39 -4.20 -19.88
C MET A 160 -6.24 -3.19 -19.73
N LYS A 161 -6.46 -1.90 -20.02
CA LYS A 161 -5.45 -0.86 -19.85
C LYS A 161 -5.03 -0.71 -18.39
N PHE A 162 -5.95 -0.90 -17.45
CA PHE A 162 -5.66 -0.80 -16.02
C PHE A 162 -4.78 -1.94 -15.48
N ARG A 163 -4.53 -2.98 -16.26
CA ARG A 163 -3.55 -4.02 -15.95
C ARG A 163 -2.10 -3.50 -16.01
N GLY A 164 -1.82 -2.50 -16.82
CA GLY A 164 -0.48 -1.93 -16.95
C GLY A 164 -0.27 -0.68 -16.10
N MET A 165 -1.30 -0.21 -15.41
CA MET A 165 -1.24 1.01 -14.63
C MET A 165 -0.94 0.72 -13.16
N HIS A 166 0.32 0.79 -12.80
CA HIS A 166 0.77 0.64 -11.42
C HIS A 166 0.35 1.80 -10.55
N VAL A 167 0.02 1.49 -9.31
CA VAL A 167 -0.42 2.46 -8.31
C VAL A 167 0.70 2.66 -7.29
N GLY A 168 1.11 3.91 -7.10
CA GLY A 168 2.11 4.32 -6.12
C GLY A 168 1.49 5.14 -5.00
N SER A 169 2.16 5.18 -3.85
CA SER A 169 1.81 6.08 -2.75
C SER A 169 2.07 7.54 -3.11
N SER A 170 1.51 8.45 -2.32
CA SER A 170 1.78 9.88 -2.48
C SER A 170 3.26 10.21 -2.33
N ALA A 171 3.93 9.58 -1.35
CA ALA A 171 5.36 9.77 -1.12
C ALA A 171 6.22 9.23 -2.27
N PHE A 172 5.79 8.13 -2.92
CA PHE A 172 6.44 7.63 -4.12
C PHE A 172 6.39 8.67 -5.25
N TRP A 173 5.22 9.22 -5.53
CA TRP A 173 5.07 10.21 -6.59
C TRP A 173 5.75 11.54 -6.26
N ASP A 174 5.80 11.95 -4.99
CA ASP A 174 6.53 13.16 -4.57
C ASP A 174 8.02 13.06 -4.87
N LYS A 175 8.59 11.87 -4.80
CA LYS A 175 10.02 11.66 -5.06
C LYS A 175 10.36 11.48 -6.53
N LEU A 176 9.46 10.86 -7.29
CA LEU A 176 9.80 10.33 -8.60
C LEU A 176 9.06 11.00 -9.76
N ALA A 177 7.89 11.59 -9.51
CA ALA A 177 7.10 12.21 -10.56
C ALA A 177 7.76 13.52 -11.01
N PHE A 178 8.14 13.59 -12.27
CA PHE A 178 8.65 14.79 -12.90
C PHE A 178 9.73 15.53 -12.10
N VAL A 179 10.68 14.81 -11.54
CA VAL A 179 11.83 15.39 -10.84
C VAL A 179 12.63 16.31 -11.78
N ASP A 180 12.61 16.02 -13.09
CA ASP A 180 13.23 16.84 -14.11
C ASP A 180 12.17 17.70 -14.84
N ALA A 181 12.01 18.92 -14.38
CA ALA A 181 11.07 19.87 -15.00
C ALA A 181 11.41 20.21 -16.46
N GLU A 182 12.65 20.09 -16.87
CA GLU A 182 13.09 20.37 -18.24
C GLU A 182 12.65 19.27 -19.20
N LYS A 183 12.77 18.02 -18.79
CA LYS A 183 12.36 16.87 -19.60
C LYS A 183 10.86 16.69 -19.66
N LYS A 184 10.13 17.19 -18.67
CA LYS A 184 8.66 17.07 -18.54
C LYS A 184 8.15 15.63 -18.69
N ASN A 185 8.96 14.67 -18.32
CA ASN A 185 8.61 13.25 -18.32
C ASN A 185 9.25 12.56 -17.11
N ALA A 186 8.71 11.43 -16.73
CA ALA A 186 9.23 10.63 -15.62
C ALA A 186 10.18 9.52 -16.12
N GLU A 187 10.61 9.60 -17.36
CA GLU A 187 11.47 8.59 -17.98
C GLU A 187 12.79 8.46 -17.23
N GLY A 188 13.13 7.25 -16.83
CA GLY A 188 14.35 6.96 -16.11
C GLY A 188 14.34 7.27 -14.61
N HIS A 189 13.24 7.72 -14.03
CA HIS A 189 13.12 8.01 -12.60
C HIS A 189 12.61 6.83 -11.77
N TRP A 190 12.15 5.79 -12.38
CA TRP A 190 11.65 4.59 -11.74
C TRP A 190 11.91 3.33 -12.54
#